data_2dde3aeb7b28b9d06aa335c824aa0145
#
_entry.id   2dde3aeb7b28b9d06aa335c824aa0145
#
_cell.length_a   1.000
_cell.length_b   1.000
_cell.length_c   1.000
_cell.angle_alpha   90.00
_cell.angle_beta   90.00
_cell.angle_gamma   90.00
#
_symmetry.space_group_name_H-M   'P 1'
#
loop_
_entity.id
_entity.type
_entity.pdbx_description
1 polymer ?
#
loop_
_entity_poly.entity_id
_entity_poly.type
_entity_poly.pdbx_seq_one_letter_code
_entity_poly.pdbx_strand_id
1 'polypeptide(L)'
;AEAGYDYHADEEGFYDGVIYRLWGIDRKDAAGIGYAKNHDASVMWANTALSEKVQDGDDLQFFVQQKNELLAFFTQTEQTVSKDQNAVLRLRTANGNQYKDCAGASIYIDGELQEGLVTDENGRVTLPALAPSDTPYFITAKKTKQADGEEYTVISAAYSRLTVIQAGEVSENYVKSVTLRNVLDWYEKKQ
;
A
#
# COMPACT_ATOMS: atom_id res chain seq x y z
N ALA A 1 15.18 6.10 -7.72
CA ALA A 1 14.65 6.02 -9.08
C ALA A 1 15.00 4.69 -9.75
N GLU A 2 14.96 3.58 -9.01
CA GLU A 2 15.33 2.25 -9.55
C GLU A 2 14.15 1.27 -9.63
N ALA A 3 12.93 1.76 -9.50
CA ALA A 3 11.75 0.89 -9.47
C ALA A 3 11.08 0.68 -10.83
N GLY A 4 11.78 0.89 -11.95
CA GLY A 4 11.23 0.63 -13.29
C GLY A 4 10.04 1.52 -13.68
N TYR A 5 9.91 2.66 -13.07
CA TYR A 5 8.91 3.65 -13.46
C TYR A 5 9.37 4.34 -14.74
N ASP A 6 8.59 4.18 -15.79
CA ASP A 6 8.76 4.96 -17.01
C ASP A 6 8.15 6.35 -16.79
N TYR A 7 8.85 7.16 -16.01
CA TYR A 7 8.54 8.59 -15.97
C TYR A 7 9.61 9.31 -16.77
N HIS A 8 9.23 9.78 -17.91
CA HIS A 8 9.99 10.81 -18.58
C HIS A 8 9.55 12.16 -18.02
N ALA A 9 10.51 12.94 -17.57
CA ALA A 9 10.28 14.33 -17.16
C ALA A 9 9.90 15.24 -18.34
N ASP A 10 9.78 14.66 -19.50
CA ASP A 10 9.35 15.27 -20.74
C ASP A 10 7.91 14.84 -21.08
N GLU A 11 7.35 15.44 -22.07
CA GLU A 11 5.94 15.48 -22.48
C GLU A 11 5.12 14.18 -22.41
N GLU A 12 5.74 13.03 -22.15
CA GLU A 12 5.04 11.73 -22.22
C GLU A 12 4.52 11.17 -20.89
N GLY A 13 5.05 11.57 -19.73
CA GLY A 13 4.63 11.00 -18.46
C GLY A 13 4.36 12.00 -17.34
N PHE A 14 5.01 13.15 -17.42
CA PHE A 14 4.97 14.15 -16.37
C PHE A 14 5.01 15.56 -16.95
N TYR A 15 3.99 16.37 -16.72
CA TYR A 15 3.93 17.73 -17.20
C TYR A 15 3.43 18.66 -16.10
N ASP A 16 4.16 19.76 -15.88
CA ASP A 16 3.85 20.81 -14.91
C ASP A 16 3.48 20.25 -13.51
N GLY A 17 4.22 19.22 -13.09
CA GLY A 17 4.00 18.56 -11.81
C GLY A 17 2.82 17.57 -11.76
N VAL A 18 2.14 17.35 -12.88
CA VAL A 18 1.02 16.39 -12.99
C VAL A 18 1.50 15.10 -13.63
N ILE A 19 1.10 13.98 -13.05
CA ILE A 19 1.40 12.65 -13.60
C ILE A 19 0.39 12.35 -14.71
N TYR A 20 0.86 12.17 -15.94
CA TYR A 20 0.04 11.84 -17.10
C TYR A 20 0.13 10.38 -17.52
N ARG A 21 1.23 9.69 -17.19
CA ARG A 21 1.43 8.28 -17.43
C ARG A 21 2.07 7.63 -16.22
N LEU A 22 1.56 6.49 -15.83
CA LEU A 22 2.10 5.69 -14.75
C LEU A 22 2.00 4.21 -15.13
N TRP A 23 3.10 3.48 -15.02
CA TRP A 23 3.19 2.05 -15.40
C TRP A 23 2.70 1.74 -16.82
N GLY A 24 2.99 2.65 -17.77
CA GLY A 24 2.56 2.51 -19.16
C GLY A 24 1.10 2.86 -19.43
N ILE A 25 0.33 3.26 -18.40
CA ILE A 25 -1.08 3.65 -18.54
C ILE A 25 -1.19 5.17 -18.63
N ASP A 26 -1.77 5.65 -19.70
CA ASP A 26 -2.03 7.07 -19.91
C ASP A 26 -3.26 7.52 -19.10
N ARG A 27 -3.22 8.76 -18.62
CA ARG A 27 -4.33 9.37 -17.88
C ARG A 27 -5.66 9.37 -18.68
N LYS A 28 -5.59 9.45 -20.00
CA LYS A 28 -6.79 9.37 -20.86
C LYS A 28 -7.47 8.01 -20.82
N ASP A 29 -6.71 6.94 -20.48
CA ASP A 29 -7.17 5.55 -20.44
C ASP A 29 -7.54 5.10 -19.01
N ALA A 30 -7.44 6.02 -18.05
CA ALA A 30 -7.78 5.81 -16.65
C ALA A 30 -8.77 6.85 -16.15
N ALA A 31 -9.50 6.58 -15.09
CA ALA A 31 -10.34 7.58 -14.41
C ALA A 31 -9.53 8.61 -13.64
N GLY A 32 -8.34 8.23 -13.21
CA GLY A 32 -7.38 9.10 -12.55
C GLY A 32 -6.02 8.44 -12.38
N ILE A 33 -4.98 9.27 -12.41
CA ILE A 33 -3.63 8.90 -12.00
C ILE A 33 -3.21 9.90 -10.94
N GLY A 34 -2.68 9.40 -9.84
CA GLY A 34 -2.31 10.28 -8.75
C GLY A 34 -1.48 9.59 -7.69
N TYR A 35 -1.35 10.29 -6.58
CA TYR A 35 -0.69 9.77 -5.39
C TYR A 35 -1.47 10.12 -4.13
N ALA A 36 -1.25 9.35 -3.08
CA ALA A 36 -1.67 9.65 -1.73
C ALA A 36 -0.43 9.71 -0.84
N LYS A 37 -0.47 10.56 0.19
CA LYS A 37 0.54 10.63 1.22
C LYS A 37 -0.11 10.34 2.55
N ASN A 38 0.44 9.36 3.27
CA ASN A 38 -0.13 8.90 4.54
C ASN A 38 -1.62 8.56 4.42
N HIS A 39 -1.98 7.91 3.32
CA HIS A 39 -3.33 7.50 2.92
C HIS A 39 -4.29 8.66 2.58
N ASP A 40 -3.81 9.89 2.56
CA ASP A 40 -4.61 11.05 2.15
C ASP A 40 -4.37 11.36 0.66
N ALA A 41 -5.37 11.09 -0.16
CA ALA A 41 -5.32 11.40 -1.60
C ALA A 41 -5.65 12.87 -1.90
N SER A 42 -6.11 13.66 -0.92
CA SER A 42 -6.43 15.07 -1.14
C SER A 42 -5.18 15.93 -1.35
N VAL A 43 -4.00 15.44 -0.94
CA VAL A 43 -2.72 16.13 -1.12
C VAL A 43 -2.41 16.42 -2.59
N MET A 44 -2.84 15.56 -3.50
CA MET A 44 -2.64 15.75 -4.94
C MET A 44 -3.42 16.95 -5.55
N TRP A 45 -4.42 17.46 -4.83
CA TRP A 45 -5.16 18.66 -5.24
C TRP A 45 -4.53 19.95 -4.74
N ALA A 46 -3.77 19.87 -3.63
CA ALA A 46 -3.09 20.99 -3.02
C ALA A 46 -1.66 21.17 -3.54
N ASN A 47 -1.00 20.06 -3.87
CA ASN A 47 0.38 20.02 -4.31
C ASN A 47 0.50 19.20 -5.60
N THR A 48 1.49 19.53 -6.41
CA THR A 48 1.93 18.64 -7.48
C THR A 48 2.89 17.60 -6.93
N ALA A 49 3.09 16.49 -7.63
CA ALA A 49 4.06 15.46 -7.23
C ALA A 49 5.49 16.03 -7.08
N LEU A 50 5.84 17.10 -7.81
CA LEU A 50 7.12 17.80 -7.67
C LEU A 50 7.21 18.71 -6.45
N SER A 51 6.09 19.28 -6.00
CA SER A 51 6.06 20.23 -4.88
C SER A 51 5.77 19.54 -3.54
N GLU A 52 5.34 18.25 -3.56
CA GLU A 52 5.08 17.50 -2.35
C GLU A 52 6.37 17.26 -1.56
N LYS A 53 6.36 17.67 -0.31
CA LYS A 53 7.49 17.44 0.60
C LYS A 53 7.35 16.10 1.29
N VAL A 54 8.35 15.26 1.12
CA VAL A 54 8.44 13.95 1.74
C VAL A 54 9.37 14.01 2.93
N GLN A 55 8.98 13.39 4.01
CA GLN A 55 9.77 13.24 5.24
C GLN A 55 10.03 11.76 5.52
N ASP A 56 11.00 11.47 6.37
CA ASP A 56 11.23 10.11 6.82
C ASP A 56 10.00 9.56 7.56
N GLY A 57 9.57 8.36 7.19
CA GLY A 57 8.36 7.72 7.71
C GLY A 57 7.07 8.04 6.95
N ASP A 58 7.11 8.91 5.94
CA ASP A 58 5.93 9.11 5.08
C ASP A 58 5.66 7.88 4.21
N ASP A 59 4.39 7.50 4.12
CA ASP A 59 3.89 6.49 3.18
C ASP A 59 3.37 7.18 1.91
N LEU A 60 3.96 6.84 0.77
CA LEU A 60 3.56 7.35 -0.54
C LEU A 60 2.97 6.22 -1.38
N GLN A 61 1.72 6.33 -1.70
CA GLN A 61 1.01 5.40 -2.56
C GLN A 61 0.68 6.06 -3.90
N PHE A 62 1.35 5.61 -4.98
CA PHE A 62 0.97 5.98 -6.34
C PHE A 62 -0.10 5.03 -6.85
N PHE A 63 -1.05 5.53 -7.61
CA PHE A 63 -2.15 4.72 -8.12
C PHE A 63 -2.62 5.14 -9.50
N VAL A 64 -3.11 4.15 -10.25
CA VAL A 64 -3.96 4.33 -11.42
C VAL A 64 -5.36 3.92 -11.01
N GLN A 65 -6.31 4.83 -11.07
CA GLN A 65 -7.68 4.61 -10.64
C GLN A 65 -8.58 4.37 -11.83
N GLN A 66 -9.36 3.31 -11.78
CA GLN A 66 -10.43 3.05 -12.74
C GLN A 66 -11.73 3.76 -12.33
N LYS A 67 -12.67 3.88 -13.24
CA LYS A 67 -13.96 4.49 -12.95
C LYS A 67 -14.67 3.77 -11.81
N ASN A 68 -15.13 4.55 -10.81
CA ASN A 68 -15.81 4.07 -9.60
C ASN A 68 -14.93 3.34 -8.58
N GLU A 69 -13.63 3.29 -8.75
CA GLU A 69 -12.72 2.83 -7.71
C GLU A 69 -12.53 3.87 -6.61
N LEU A 70 -12.44 3.39 -5.37
CA LEU A 70 -11.97 4.18 -4.23
C LEU A 70 -10.51 3.81 -3.94
N LEU A 71 -9.72 4.78 -3.54
CA LEU A 71 -8.39 4.48 -3.01
C LEU A 71 -8.54 3.56 -1.81
N ALA A 72 -7.81 2.43 -1.82
CA ALA A 72 -7.81 1.50 -0.71
C ALA A 72 -6.40 1.34 -0.13
N PHE A 73 -6.33 1.06 1.17
CA PHE A 73 -5.08 0.83 1.87
C PHE A 73 -5.30 -0.04 3.11
N PHE A 74 -4.28 -0.83 3.46
CA PHE A 74 -4.20 -1.45 4.77
C PHE A 74 -3.66 -0.44 5.78
N THR A 75 -4.24 -0.41 6.98
CA THR A 75 -3.78 0.51 8.04
C THR A 75 -2.37 0.16 8.54
N GLN A 76 -1.94 -1.08 8.31
CA GLN A 76 -0.57 -1.54 8.51
C GLN A 76 -0.01 -1.95 7.16
N THR A 77 0.96 -1.21 6.64
CA THR A 77 1.68 -1.55 5.41
C THR A 77 2.79 -2.56 5.66
N GLU A 78 3.25 -2.67 6.90
CA GLU A 78 4.23 -3.66 7.35
C GLU A 78 3.86 -4.21 8.73
N GLN A 79 3.97 -5.53 8.90
CA GLN A 79 3.73 -6.22 10.15
C GLN A 79 4.69 -7.39 10.30
N THR A 80 5.15 -7.65 11.52
CA THR A 80 5.92 -8.84 11.87
C THR A 80 5.17 -9.65 12.92
N VAL A 81 5.02 -10.94 12.70
CA VAL A 81 4.40 -11.89 13.64
C VAL A 81 5.26 -13.13 13.80
N SER A 82 5.13 -13.83 14.92
CA SER A 82 5.69 -15.16 15.07
C SER A 82 4.83 -16.21 14.34
N LYS A 83 5.43 -17.31 13.90
CA LYS A 83 4.77 -18.40 13.16
C LYS A 83 3.48 -18.94 13.78
N ASP A 84 3.35 -18.82 15.10
CA ASP A 84 2.20 -19.33 15.84
C ASP A 84 1.14 -18.24 16.09
N GLN A 85 1.33 -17.06 15.53
CA GLN A 85 0.43 -15.92 15.69
C GLN A 85 -0.30 -15.62 14.38
N ASN A 86 -1.57 -15.29 14.51
CA ASN A 86 -2.37 -14.80 13.40
C ASN A 86 -2.11 -13.28 13.25
N ALA A 87 -1.90 -12.84 12.01
CA ALA A 87 -1.87 -11.43 11.69
C ALA A 87 -3.31 -10.91 11.49
N VAL A 88 -3.61 -9.75 12.04
CA VAL A 88 -4.88 -9.05 11.79
C VAL A 88 -4.59 -7.79 11.00
N LEU A 89 -5.18 -7.69 9.81
CA LEU A 89 -5.09 -6.52 8.96
C LEU A 89 -6.44 -5.79 8.93
N ARG A 90 -6.39 -4.48 8.70
CA ARG A 90 -7.60 -3.67 8.50
C ARG A 90 -7.48 -2.92 7.19
N LEU A 91 -8.42 -3.17 6.28
CA LEU A 91 -8.55 -2.50 5.00
C LEU A 91 -9.52 -1.33 5.12
N ARG A 92 -9.12 -0.19 4.60
CA ARG A 92 -9.95 1.02 4.53
C ARG A 92 -9.94 1.58 3.12
N THR A 93 -10.95 2.38 2.82
CA THR A 93 -11.01 3.19 1.61
C THR A 93 -10.97 4.66 1.98
N ALA A 94 -10.37 5.47 1.10
CA ALA A 94 -10.33 6.92 1.21
C ALA A 94 -11.11 7.56 0.06
N ASN A 95 -11.81 8.64 0.39
CA ASN A 95 -12.35 9.59 -0.57
C ASN A 95 -11.89 10.98 -0.10
N GLY A 96 -10.81 11.49 -0.71
CA GLY A 96 -10.05 12.59 -0.15
C GLY A 96 -9.49 12.22 1.23
N ASN A 97 -9.82 12.98 2.25
CA ASN A 97 -9.44 12.75 3.65
C ASN A 97 -10.51 12.01 4.48
N GLN A 98 -11.57 11.51 3.85
CA GLN A 98 -12.59 10.73 4.51
C GLN A 98 -12.30 9.23 4.37
N TYR A 99 -12.27 8.54 5.50
CA TYR A 99 -11.93 7.13 5.57
C TYR A 99 -13.11 6.28 6.00
N LYS A 100 -13.30 5.14 5.32
CA LYS A 100 -14.33 4.14 5.68
C LYS A 100 -13.71 2.75 5.71
N ASP A 101 -14.24 1.88 6.56
CA ASP A 101 -13.87 0.48 6.58
C ASP A 101 -14.35 -0.21 5.30
N CYS A 102 -13.51 -1.06 4.74
CA CYS A 102 -13.80 -1.76 3.50
C CYS A 102 -14.15 -3.22 3.78
N ALA A 103 -15.44 -3.50 3.95
CA ALA A 103 -15.96 -4.85 4.12
C ALA A 103 -16.05 -5.61 2.78
N GLY A 104 -15.97 -6.94 2.83
CA GLY A 104 -16.20 -7.82 1.69
C GLY A 104 -15.14 -7.75 0.60
N ALA A 105 -13.90 -7.40 0.93
CA ALA A 105 -12.78 -7.49 0.03
C ALA A 105 -12.09 -8.85 0.17
N SER A 106 -11.88 -9.53 -0.95
CA SER A 106 -11.12 -10.79 -1.02
C SER A 106 -9.64 -10.55 -0.83
N ILE A 107 -8.97 -11.44 -0.11
CA ILE A 107 -7.56 -11.34 0.21
C ILE A 107 -6.74 -12.27 -0.66
N TYR A 108 -5.57 -11.76 -1.08
CA TYR A 108 -4.57 -12.49 -1.83
C TYR A 108 -3.25 -12.49 -1.05
N ILE A 109 -2.56 -13.61 -1.03
CA ILE A 109 -1.22 -13.77 -0.47
C ILE A 109 -0.29 -14.16 -1.61
N ASP A 110 0.75 -13.37 -1.86
CA ASP A 110 1.70 -13.56 -2.97
C ASP A 110 1.01 -13.73 -4.35
N GLY A 111 -0.11 -13.04 -4.55
CA GLY A 111 -0.92 -13.09 -5.76
C GLY A 111 -1.95 -14.22 -5.82
N GLU A 112 -1.97 -15.14 -4.86
CA GLU A 112 -2.92 -16.24 -4.80
C GLU A 112 -4.14 -15.88 -3.94
N LEU A 113 -5.35 -16.08 -4.51
CA LEU A 113 -6.61 -15.87 -3.79
C LEU A 113 -6.70 -16.83 -2.61
N GLN A 114 -6.99 -16.29 -1.45
CA GLN A 114 -7.31 -17.06 -0.26
C GLN A 114 -8.82 -17.28 -0.17
N GLU A 115 -9.28 -18.44 -0.60
CA GLU A 115 -10.72 -18.76 -0.65
C GLU A 115 -11.39 -18.57 0.72
N GLY A 116 -12.50 -17.84 0.74
CA GLY A 116 -13.25 -17.55 1.95
C GLY A 116 -12.62 -16.51 2.88
N LEU A 117 -11.43 -16.03 2.60
CA LEU A 117 -10.77 -14.98 3.37
C LEU A 117 -11.18 -13.60 2.85
N VAL A 118 -12.13 -12.99 3.54
CA VAL A 118 -12.69 -11.68 3.19
C VAL A 118 -12.69 -10.74 4.40
N THR A 119 -12.63 -9.45 4.16
CA THR A 119 -12.72 -8.45 5.22
C THR A 119 -14.13 -8.39 5.81
N ASP A 120 -14.22 -8.30 7.15
CA ASP A 120 -15.46 -8.17 7.90
C ASP A 120 -16.10 -6.77 7.78
N GLU A 121 -17.19 -6.52 8.51
CA GLU A 121 -17.91 -5.23 8.53
C GLU A 121 -17.04 -4.06 9.00
N ASN A 122 -15.99 -4.32 9.78
CA ASN A 122 -15.02 -3.34 10.26
C ASN A 122 -13.78 -3.26 9.38
N GLY A 123 -13.83 -3.87 8.19
CA GLY A 123 -12.70 -3.96 7.26
C GLY A 123 -11.56 -4.85 7.75
N ARG A 124 -11.76 -5.66 8.78
CA ARG A 124 -10.72 -6.52 9.35
C ARG A 124 -10.71 -7.89 8.72
N VAL A 125 -9.52 -8.44 8.63
CA VAL A 125 -9.30 -9.83 8.25
C VAL A 125 -8.21 -10.42 9.13
N THR A 126 -8.43 -11.65 9.59
CA THR A 126 -7.42 -12.42 10.32
C THR A 126 -6.80 -13.41 9.35
N LEU A 127 -5.53 -13.24 9.07
CA LEU A 127 -4.78 -14.16 8.21
C LEU A 127 -4.52 -15.47 8.96
N PRO A 128 -4.52 -16.63 8.28
CA PRO A 128 -4.10 -17.88 8.90
C PRO A 128 -2.64 -17.79 9.34
N ALA A 129 -2.23 -18.64 10.25
CA ALA A 129 -0.82 -18.79 10.59
C ALA A 129 -0.03 -19.22 9.34
N LEU A 130 0.96 -18.43 8.97
CA LEU A 130 1.83 -18.69 7.83
C LEU A 130 3.19 -19.22 8.29
N ALA A 131 3.87 -19.93 7.40
CA ALA A 131 5.21 -20.43 7.68
C ALA A 131 6.22 -19.27 7.78
N PRO A 132 7.29 -19.39 8.58
CA PRO A 132 8.39 -18.46 8.55
C PRO A 132 9.02 -18.40 7.15
N SER A 133 9.39 -17.20 6.72
CA SER A 133 9.99 -16.98 5.41
C SER A 133 11.05 -15.87 5.48
N ASP A 134 12.13 -16.04 4.74
CA ASP A 134 13.19 -15.04 4.60
C ASP A 134 12.72 -13.78 3.85
N THR A 135 11.64 -13.91 3.08
CA THR A 135 11.00 -12.81 2.38
C THR A 135 9.62 -12.54 2.97
N PRO A 136 9.21 -11.27 3.15
CA PRO A 136 7.85 -10.95 3.57
C PRO A 136 6.82 -11.47 2.58
N TYR A 137 5.72 -12.00 3.10
CA TYR A 137 4.51 -12.26 2.31
C TYR A 137 3.90 -10.95 1.83
N PHE A 138 3.51 -10.92 0.56
CA PHE A 138 2.85 -9.77 -0.04
C PHE A 138 1.34 -9.96 -0.01
N ILE A 139 0.67 -9.21 0.86
CA ILE A 139 -0.77 -9.30 1.07
C ILE A 139 -1.44 -8.20 0.24
N THR A 140 -2.41 -8.58 -0.59
CA THR A 140 -3.21 -7.63 -1.35
C THR A 140 -4.70 -7.89 -1.14
N ALA A 141 -5.53 -6.91 -1.52
CA ALA A 141 -6.98 -7.01 -1.45
C ALA A 141 -7.63 -6.61 -2.76
N LYS A 142 -8.70 -7.30 -3.13
CA LYS A 142 -9.53 -6.96 -4.29
C LYS A 142 -11.01 -6.99 -3.90
N LYS A 143 -11.75 -6.01 -4.36
CA LYS A 143 -13.21 -5.99 -4.23
C LYS A 143 -13.83 -5.66 -5.58
N THR A 144 -14.80 -6.49 -5.98
CA THR A 144 -15.52 -6.34 -7.24
C THR A 144 -17.01 -6.13 -7.00
N LYS A 145 -17.68 -5.62 -7.99
CA LYS A 145 -19.15 -5.56 -8.11
C LYS A 145 -19.57 -6.01 -9.48
N GLN A 146 -20.77 -6.55 -9.55
CA GLN A 146 -21.45 -6.84 -10.82
C GLN A 146 -22.40 -5.69 -11.15
N ALA A 147 -22.33 -5.15 -12.35
CA ALA A 147 -23.32 -4.25 -12.92
C ALA A 147 -23.41 -4.44 -14.43
N ASP A 148 -24.60 -4.41 -14.96
CA ASP A 148 -24.89 -4.53 -16.39
C ASP A 148 -24.32 -5.82 -17.04
N GLY A 149 -24.16 -6.89 -16.23
CA GLY A 149 -23.59 -8.16 -16.66
C GLY A 149 -22.05 -8.22 -16.66
N GLU A 150 -21.38 -7.15 -16.28
CA GLU A 150 -19.93 -7.08 -16.21
C GLU A 150 -19.44 -6.97 -14.75
N GLU A 151 -18.29 -7.57 -14.50
CA GLU A 151 -17.58 -7.43 -13.22
C GLU A 151 -16.57 -6.30 -13.31
N TYR A 152 -16.58 -5.39 -12.35
CA TYR A 152 -15.62 -4.31 -12.25
C TYR A 152 -15.07 -4.14 -10.83
N THR A 153 -13.83 -3.68 -10.71
CA THR A 153 -13.21 -3.37 -9.44
C THR A 153 -13.77 -2.09 -8.85
N VAL A 154 -13.90 -2.05 -7.53
CA VAL A 154 -14.42 -0.88 -6.79
C VAL A 154 -13.41 -0.28 -5.81
N ILE A 155 -12.24 -0.89 -5.69
CA ILE A 155 -11.12 -0.39 -4.89
C ILE A 155 -9.81 -0.48 -5.67
N SER A 156 -8.94 0.50 -5.50
CA SER A 156 -7.57 0.43 -6.00
C SER A 156 -6.78 -0.68 -5.29
N ALA A 157 -5.64 -1.07 -5.83
CA ALA A 157 -4.75 -2.03 -5.21
C ALA A 157 -4.27 -1.52 -3.84
N ALA A 158 -4.50 -2.32 -2.80
CA ALA A 158 -3.97 -2.12 -1.45
C ALA A 158 -2.95 -3.22 -1.15
N TYR A 159 -1.91 -2.89 -0.40
CA TYR A 159 -0.90 -3.89 -0.03
C TYR A 159 -0.48 -3.79 1.44
N SER A 160 0.00 -4.91 1.95
CA SER A 160 0.71 -5.01 3.23
C SER A 160 1.80 -6.07 3.11
N ARG A 161 2.91 -5.88 3.78
CA ARG A 161 4.01 -6.85 3.89
C ARG A 161 3.95 -7.51 5.25
N LEU A 162 3.87 -8.83 5.27
CA LEU A 162 3.83 -9.62 6.50
C LEU A 162 5.10 -10.46 6.62
N THR A 163 5.94 -10.14 7.57
CA THR A 163 7.09 -10.96 7.94
C THR A 163 6.69 -11.96 9.00
N VAL A 164 6.92 -13.25 8.75
CA VAL A 164 6.67 -14.32 9.71
C VAL A 164 8.01 -14.89 10.17
N ILE A 165 8.28 -14.81 11.46
CA ILE A 165 9.53 -15.26 12.07
C ILE A 165 9.33 -16.51 12.95
N GLN A 166 10.39 -17.25 13.21
CA GLN A 166 10.35 -18.33 14.20
C GLN A 166 10.06 -17.75 15.59
N ALA A 167 9.37 -18.54 16.42
CA ALA A 167 9.10 -18.13 17.79
C ALA A 167 10.43 -17.88 18.55
N GLY A 168 10.56 -16.69 19.10
CA GLY A 168 11.77 -16.27 19.84
C GLY A 168 12.86 -15.62 18.96
N GLU A 169 12.70 -15.56 17.64
CA GLU A 169 13.56 -14.78 16.75
C GLU A 169 13.11 -13.31 16.72
N VAL A 170 14.08 -12.43 16.56
CA VAL A 170 13.82 -11.02 16.28
C VAL A 170 14.10 -10.79 14.80
N SER A 171 13.19 -10.14 14.12
CA SER A 171 13.37 -9.79 12.69
C SER A 171 14.72 -9.09 12.48
N GLU A 172 15.51 -9.58 11.52
CA GLU A 172 16.80 -8.93 11.16
C GLU A 172 16.61 -7.47 10.77
N ASN A 173 15.50 -7.13 10.13
CA ASN A 173 15.18 -5.75 9.78
C ASN A 173 14.94 -4.89 11.02
N TYR A 174 14.32 -5.44 12.06
CA TYR A 174 14.18 -4.75 13.34
C TYR A 174 15.54 -4.53 14.00
N VAL A 175 16.39 -5.55 14.03
CA VAL A 175 17.75 -5.44 14.58
C VAL A 175 18.57 -4.42 13.80
N LYS A 176 18.52 -4.45 12.45
CA LYS A 176 19.21 -3.47 11.60
C LYS A 176 18.72 -2.05 11.83
N SER A 177 17.40 -1.85 11.91
CA SER A 177 16.81 -0.51 12.14
C SER A 177 17.16 0.04 13.53
N VAL A 178 17.14 -0.79 14.57
CA VAL A 178 17.55 -0.39 15.92
C VAL A 178 19.05 -0.08 15.95
N THR A 179 19.88 -0.88 15.29
CA THR A 179 21.33 -0.67 15.23
C THR A 179 21.69 0.62 14.51
N LEU A 180 21.03 0.90 13.37
CA LEU A 180 21.21 2.15 12.62
C LEU A 180 20.77 3.37 13.46
N ARG A 181 19.65 3.30 14.13
CA ARG A 181 19.17 4.38 15.01
C ARG A 181 20.13 4.61 16.17
N ASN A 182 20.62 3.56 16.80
CA ASN A 182 21.61 3.68 17.87
C ASN A 182 22.93 4.27 17.39
N VAL A 183 23.35 3.98 16.15
CA VAL A 183 24.54 4.57 15.53
C VAL A 183 24.33 6.05 15.24
N LEU A 184 23.18 6.44 14.72
CA LEU A 184 22.82 7.84 14.46
C LEU A 184 22.74 8.64 15.77
N ASP A 185 22.03 8.13 16.77
CA ASP A 185 21.96 8.75 18.12
C ASP A 185 23.34 8.91 18.77
N TRP A 186 24.24 7.95 18.53
CA TRP A 186 25.61 8.04 19.00
C TRP A 186 26.42 9.12 18.25
N TYR A 187 26.20 9.25 16.94
CA TYR A 187 26.85 10.28 16.11
C TYR A 187 26.40 11.69 16.48
N GLU A 188 25.11 11.89 16.68
CA GLU A 188 24.54 13.18 17.08
C GLU A 188 24.98 13.64 18.47
N LYS A 189 25.25 12.70 19.39
CA LYS A 189 25.75 13.02 20.74
C LYS A 189 27.24 13.35 20.81
N LYS A 190 27.98 13.16 19.72
CA LYS A 190 29.42 13.43 19.64
C LYS A 190 29.80 14.70 18.90
N GLN A 191 28.84 15.38 18.31
CA GLN A 191 28.99 16.72 17.73
C GLN A 191 28.56 17.78 18.72
#